data_e7a6bcfbb0280cf7b05e42eb09b27ec2
#
_entry.id   e7a6bcfbb0280cf7b05e42eb09b27ec2
#
_cell.length_a   1.000
_cell.length_b   1.000
_cell.length_c   1.000
_cell.angle_alpha   90.00
_cell.angle_beta   90.00
_cell.angle_gamma   90.00
#
_symmetry.space_group_name_H-M   'P 1'
#
loop_
_entity.id
_entity.type
_entity.pdbx_description
1 polymer ?
#
loop_
_entity_poly.entity_id
_entity_poly.type
_entity_poly.pdbx_seq_one_letter_code
_entity_poly.pdbx_strand_id
1 'polypeptide(L)'
;KKELDPLCHYGCQDTDYTLRLMIFFEKKLVDLGMYSVFRNLFMCNSRVLTSVEKEGLYLDTEFNKKLLEEYKPKIDAARDAIYALPRVKKFEKKYNQEKIDKYIQSIESELEELDYNDPKDKRKIASREQKISNIKAGIFTTKKEQELIRPINLGSPVDLPALMYSEDGFHFDVIKDNESGKPSTDEETLTNLRLTIKKPDSPKAIFLDKLLELRGLEKMYKTYIYGWWEKVQDDSRLHGRYNIHGTDSNRFSSADPNMQQIPKTSVDPNIKKQ
;
A
#
# COMPACT_ATOMS: atom_id res chain seq x y z
N LYS A 1 -19.04 43.09 1.01
CA LYS A 1 -20.38 42.86 0.36
C LYS A 1 -20.26 42.32 -1.07
N LYS A 2 -19.11 42.48 -1.77
CA LYS A 2 -18.93 41.96 -3.15
C LYS A 2 -18.55 40.47 -3.24
N GLU A 3 -18.04 39.89 -2.16
CA GLU A 3 -17.60 38.48 -2.14
C GLU A 3 -18.70 37.46 -1.78
N LEU A 4 -19.79 37.91 -1.15
CA LEU A 4 -20.91 37.04 -0.79
C LEU A 4 -21.80 36.66 -1.97
N ASP A 5 -21.83 37.48 -3.00
CA ASP A 5 -22.75 37.31 -4.15
C ASP A 5 -22.45 36.03 -4.99
N PRO A 6 -21.17 35.72 -5.38
CA PRO A 6 -20.86 34.50 -6.09
C PRO A 6 -21.12 33.23 -5.25
N LEU A 7 -20.83 33.27 -3.94
CA LEU A 7 -21.03 32.13 -3.05
C LEU A 7 -22.54 31.88 -2.82
N CYS A 8 -23.33 32.93 -2.64
CA CYS A 8 -24.80 32.82 -2.54
C CYS A 8 -25.38 32.27 -3.83
N HIS A 9 -24.95 32.75 -5.00
CA HIS A 9 -25.40 32.27 -6.29
C HIS A 9 -25.10 30.76 -6.47
N TYR A 10 -23.85 30.36 -6.15
CA TYR A 10 -23.42 28.94 -6.18
C TYR A 10 -24.30 28.08 -5.25
N GLY A 11 -24.49 28.49 -4.00
CA GLY A 11 -25.33 27.77 -3.03
C GLY A 11 -26.80 27.63 -3.49
N CYS A 12 -27.36 28.66 -4.12
CA CYS A 12 -28.71 28.62 -4.69
C CYS A 12 -28.78 27.63 -5.87
N GLN A 13 -27.77 27.63 -6.75
CA GLN A 13 -27.69 26.67 -7.85
C GLN A 13 -27.61 25.22 -7.37
N ASP A 14 -26.77 24.94 -6.38
CA ASP A 14 -26.62 23.60 -5.79
C ASP A 14 -27.96 23.10 -5.21
N THR A 15 -28.68 23.96 -4.53
CA THR A 15 -29.99 23.63 -3.94
C THR A 15 -31.03 23.36 -5.04
N ASP A 16 -31.10 24.20 -6.07
CA ASP A 16 -32.03 24.04 -7.19
C ASP A 16 -31.75 22.75 -7.97
N TYR A 17 -30.49 22.49 -8.33
CA TYR A 17 -30.11 21.26 -9.02
C TYR A 17 -30.39 20.01 -8.18
N THR A 18 -30.11 20.05 -6.88
CA THR A 18 -30.41 18.93 -5.97
C THR A 18 -31.90 18.63 -5.94
N LEU A 19 -32.77 19.65 -5.89
CA LEU A 19 -34.21 19.47 -5.93
C LEU A 19 -34.69 18.89 -7.28
N ARG A 20 -34.16 19.39 -8.39
CA ARG A 20 -34.49 18.86 -9.73
C ARG A 20 -34.07 17.40 -9.89
N LEU A 21 -32.88 17.04 -9.40
CA LEU A 21 -32.41 15.65 -9.38
C LEU A 21 -33.32 14.75 -8.53
N MET A 22 -33.73 15.22 -7.36
CA MET A 22 -34.65 14.49 -6.50
C MET A 22 -35.98 14.20 -7.23
N ILE A 23 -36.59 15.19 -7.85
CA ILE A 23 -37.87 15.04 -8.61
C ILE A 23 -37.69 14.07 -9.77
N PHE A 24 -36.60 14.20 -10.51
CA PHE A 24 -36.29 13.33 -11.65
C PHE A 24 -36.12 11.87 -11.24
N PHE A 25 -35.32 11.61 -10.17
CA PHE A 25 -35.04 10.26 -9.70
C PHE A 25 -36.25 9.64 -9.00
N GLU A 26 -37.06 10.42 -8.26
CA GLU A 26 -38.27 9.93 -7.64
C GLU A 26 -39.22 9.33 -8.67
N LYS A 27 -39.49 10.05 -9.78
CA LYS A 27 -40.29 9.53 -10.87
C LYS A 27 -39.69 8.24 -11.45
N LYS A 28 -38.39 8.22 -11.70
CA LYS A 28 -37.72 7.04 -12.24
C LYS A 28 -37.77 5.82 -11.32
N LEU A 29 -37.67 6.02 -10.00
CA LEU A 29 -37.83 4.97 -8.99
C LEU A 29 -39.25 4.39 -8.95
N VAL A 30 -40.26 5.23 -9.15
CA VAL A 30 -41.65 4.78 -9.26
C VAL A 30 -41.85 3.95 -10.52
N ASP A 31 -41.37 4.43 -11.68
CA ASP A 31 -41.46 3.74 -12.97
C ASP A 31 -40.75 2.36 -12.94
N LEU A 32 -39.67 2.22 -12.16
CA LEU A 32 -38.94 0.98 -11.99
C LEU A 32 -39.51 0.08 -10.87
N GLY A 33 -40.55 0.49 -10.15
CA GLY A 33 -41.11 -0.23 -9.01
C GLY A 33 -40.20 -0.26 -7.76
N MET A 34 -39.16 0.56 -7.71
CA MET A 34 -38.15 0.57 -6.66
C MET A 34 -38.38 1.61 -5.56
N TYR A 35 -39.38 2.46 -5.70
CA TYR A 35 -39.62 3.57 -4.75
C TYR A 35 -39.83 3.09 -3.31
N SER A 36 -40.60 2.02 -3.11
CA SER A 36 -40.82 1.44 -1.78
C SER A 36 -39.52 0.93 -1.13
N VAL A 37 -38.68 0.26 -1.90
CA VAL A 37 -37.37 -0.23 -1.44
C VAL A 37 -36.47 0.96 -1.06
N PHE A 38 -36.43 1.98 -1.91
CA PHE A 38 -35.66 3.20 -1.62
C PHE A 38 -36.11 3.87 -0.32
N ARG A 39 -37.42 4.11 -0.14
CA ARG A 39 -37.97 4.81 1.03
C ARG A 39 -37.85 4.00 2.32
N ASN A 40 -38.19 2.71 2.27
CA ASN A 40 -38.35 1.91 3.47
C ASN A 40 -37.06 1.17 3.87
N LEU A 41 -36.14 0.93 2.93
CA LEU A 41 -34.87 0.26 3.22
C LEU A 41 -33.70 1.24 3.17
N PHE A 42 -33.42 1.85 2.03
CA PHE A 42 -32.23 2.69 1.90
C PHE A 42 -32.27 3.95 2.75
N MET A 43 -33.37 4.69 2.75
CA MET A 43 -33.50 5.91 3.55
C MET A 43 -33.54 5.65 5.04
N CYS A 44 -34.15 4.54 5.50
CA CYS A 44 -34.10 4.12 6.90
C CYS A 44 -32.69 3.70 7.31
N ASN A 45 -32.02 2.90 6.50
CA ASN A 45 -30.64 2.48 6.76
C ASN A 45 -29.67 3.67 6.78
N SER A 46 -29.86 4.67 5.90
CA SER A 46 -29.05 5.89 5.91
C SER A 46 -29.09 6.59 7.26
N ARG A 47 -30.28 6.74 7.85
CA ARG A 47 -30.45 7.39 9.17
C ARG A 47 -29.77 6.59 10.28
N VAL A 48 -29.92 5.27 10.27
CA VAL A 48 -29.28 4.40 11.27
C VAL A 48 -27.75 4.48 11.13
N LEU A 49 -27.21 4.38 9.91
CA LEU A 49 -25.77 4.45 9.66
C LEU A 49 -25.19 5.81 10.05
N THR A 50 -25.90 6.91 9.78
CA THR A 50 -25.49 8.25 10.24
C THR A 50 -25.38 8.30 11.77
N SER A 51 -26.28 7.63 12.49
CA SER A 51 -26.20 7.55 13.96
C SER A 51 -25.01 6.70 14.41
N VAL A 52 -24.72 5.59 13.72
CA VAL A 52 -23.55 4.73 13.98
C VAL A 52 -22.25 5.48 13.71
N GLU A 53 -22.17 6.20 12.59
CA GLU A 53 -21.01 7.04 12.25
C GLU A 53 -20.76 8.13 13.29
N LYS A 54 -21.84 8.78 13.76
CA LYS A 54 -21.76 9.81 14.79
C LYS A 54 -21.35 9.26 16.16
N GLU A 55 -21.87 8.09 16.54
CA GLU A 55 -21.50 7.43 17.80
C GLU A 55 -20.05 6.93 17.77
N GLY A 56 -19.61 6.37 16.65
CA GLY A 56 -18.27 5.81 16.49
C GLY A 56 -18.03 4.55 17.33
N LEU A 57 -16.82 4.01 17.24
CA LEU A 57 -16.35 2.87 18.02
C LEU A 57 -15.26 3.33 19.00
N TYR A 58 -15.44 3.04 20.28
CA TYR A 58 -14.45 3.36 21.31
C TYR A 58 -13.14 2.58 21.06
N LEU A 59 -12.01 3.27 21.15
CA LEU A 59 -10.67 2.71 21.09
C LEU A 59 -9.96 2.92 22.42
N ASP A 60 -9.48 1.84 23.03
CA ASP A 60 -8.60 1.94 24.20
C ASP A 60 -7.22 2.48 23.75
N THR A 61 -7.08 3.79 23.84
CA THR A 61 -5.87 4.49 23.37
C THR A 61 -4.62 4.13 24.14
N GLU A 62 -4.72 3.82 25.43
CA GLU A 62 -3.58 3.42 26.24
C GLU A 62 -3.10 2.00 25.88
N PHE A 63 -4.05 1.10 25.63
CA PHE A 63 -3.71 -0.22 25.13
C PHE A 63 -3.12 -0.17 23.72
N ASN A 64 -3.67 0.68 22.86
CA ASN A 64 -3.16 0.85 21.50
C ASN A 64 -1.71 1.41 21.46
N LYS A 65 -1.37 2.36 22.36
CA LYS A 65 0.02 2.83 22.52
C LYS A 65 0.98 1.69 22.86
N LYS A 66 0.60 0.81 23.78
CA LYS A 66 1.42 -0.38 24.12
C LYS A 66 1.62 -1.28 22.89
N LEU A 67 0.59 -1.49 22.09
CA LEU A 67 0.70 -2.27 20.85
C LEU A 67 1.62 -1.60 19.82
N LEU A 68 1.58 -0.27 19.69
CA LEU A 68 2.50 0.47 18.80
C LEU A 68 3.97 0.23 19.18
N GLU A 69 4.27 0.25 20.46
CA GLU A 69 5.63 -0.01 20.98
C GLU A 69 6.06 -1.47 20.81
N GLU A 70 5.13 -2.42 20.97
CA GLU A 70 5.40 -3.85 20.89
C GLU A 70 5.56 -4.36 19.45
N TYR A 71 4.74 -3.88 18.51
CA TYR A 71 4.72 -4.43 17.15
C TYR A 71 5.85 -3.92 16.27
N LYS A 72 6.30 -2.68 16.47
CA LYS A 72 7.40 -2.10 15.69
C LYS A 72 8.68 -2.92 15.77
N PRO A 73 9.21 -3.28 16.94
CA PRO A 73 10.40 -4.14 17.04
C PRO A 73 10.16 -5.56 16.50
N LYS A 74 8.94 -6.11 16.59
CA LYS A 74 8.61 -7.42 16.00
C LYS A 74 8.71 -7.38 14.47
N ILE A 75 8.20 -6.32 13.84
CA ILE A 75 8.29 -6.12 12.39
C ILE A 75 9.75 -5.98 11.96
N ASP A 76 10.52 -5.18 12.67
CA ASP A 76 11.94 -4.96 12.36
C ASP A 76 12.72 -6.28 12.52
N ALA A 77 12.50 -7.03 13.58
CA ALA A 77 13.11 -8.35 13.77
C ALA A 77 12.73 -9.36 12.69
N ALA A 78 11.46 -9.40 12.28
CA ALA A 78 10.99 -10.27 11.19
C ALA A 78 11.62 -9.88 9.85
N ARG A 79 11.76 -8.59 9.59
CA ARG A 79 12.42 -8.06 8.39
C ARG A 79 13.91 -8.40 8.37
N ASP A 80 14.60 -8.15 9.47
CA ASP A 80 16.03 -8.47 9.62
C ASP A 80 16.30 -9.97 9.48
N ALA A 81 15.40 -10.82 9.97
CA ALA A 81 15.49 -12.25 9.81
C ALA A 81 15.41 -12.70 8.33
N ILE A 82 14.70 -11.97 7.46
CA ILE A 82 14.68 -12.21 6.01
C ILE A 82 16.00 -11.75 5.38
N TYR A 83 16.47 -10.54 5.71
CA TYR A 83 17.73 -10.01 5.19
C TYR A 83 18.96 -10.82 5.66
N ALA A 84 18.87 -11.49 6.82
CA ALA A 84 19.91 -12.36 7.31
C ALA A 84 20.09 -13.65 6.48
N LEU A 85 19.07 -14.05 5.67
CA LEU A 85 19.11 -15.26 4.86
C LEU A 85 20.29 -15.18 3.83
N PRO A 86 21.15 -16.21 3.76
CA PRO A 86 22.32 -16.17 2.86
C PRO A 86 21.96 -15.94 1.40
N ARG A 87 20.83 -16.50 0.95
CA ARG A 87 20.38 -16.37 -0.44
C ARG A 87 19.89 -14.95 -0.73
N VAL A 88 19.24 -14.29 0.21
CA VAL A 88 18.81 -12.89 0.08
C VAL A 88 20.03 -11.98 -0.01
N LYS A 89 21.01 -12.13 0.88
CA LYS A 89 22.27 -11.36 0.85
C LYS A 89 23.02 -11.51 -0.45
N LYS A 90 23.13 -12.75 -0.96
CA LYS A 90 23.81 -13.03 -2.23
C LYS A 90 23.09 -12.36 -3.39
N PHE A 91 21.77 -12.51 -3.44
CA PHE A 91 20.94 -11.90 -4.47
C PHE A 91 21.04 -10.36 -4.43
N GLU A 92 20.89 -9.77 -3.25
CA GLU A 92 20.93 -8.31 -3.05
C GLU A 92 22.24 -7.72 -3.58
N LYS A 93 23.37 -8.34 -3.24
CA LYS A 93 24.69 -7.89 -3.72
C LYS A 93 24.77 -7.88 -5.25
N LYS A 94 24.32 -8.96 -5.90
CA LYS A 94 24.32 -9.06 -7.37
C LYS A 94 23.34 -8.09 -7.99
N TYR A 95 22.12 -8.02 -7.47
CA TYR A 95 21.05 -7.17 -7.98
C TYR A 95 21.39 -5.67 -7.89
N ASN A 96 22.02 -5.26 -6.79
CA ASN A 96 22.47 -3.88 -6.64
C ASN A 96 23.64 -3.58 -7.60
N GLN A 97 24.57 -4.55 -7.82
CA GLN A 97 25.63 -4.39 -8.80
C GLN A 97 25.07 -4.22 -10.23
N GLU A 98 24.08 -5.01 -10.63
CA GLU A 98 23.42 -4.87 -11.92
C GLU A 98 22.72 -3.50 -12.10
N LYS A 99 22.12 -2.97 -11.03
CA LYS A 99 21.55 -1.61 -11.05
C LYS A 99 22.63 -0.55 -11.23
N ILE A 100 23.75 -0.69 -10.54
CA ILE A 100 24.90 0.20 -10.66
C ILE A 100 25.45 0.17 -12.09
N ASP A 101 25.67 -1.02 -12.65
CA ASP A 101 26.19 -1.18 -13.99
C ASP A 101 25.27 -0.57 -15.05
N LYS A 102 23.96 -0.81 -14.96
CA LYS A 102 22.95 -0.17 -15.83
C LYS A 102 22.94 1.35 -15.69
N TYR A 103 23.11 1.87 -14.47
CA TYR A 103 23.16 3.31 -14.24
C TYR A 103 24.42 3.94 -14.82
N ILE A 104 25.57 3.30 -14.64
CA ILE A 104 26.84 3.73 -15.29
C ILE A 104 26.65 3.72 -16.81
N GLN A 105 26.13 2.66 -17.38
CA GLN A 105 25.87 2.54 -18.81
C GLN A 105 24.95 3.64 -19.34
N SER A 106 23.92 4.04 -18.56
CA SER A 106 23.07 5.16 -18.94
C SER A 106 23.81 6.50 -18.97
N ILE A 107 24.79 6.71 -18.07
CA ILE A 107 25.62 7.92 -18.07
C ILE A 107 26.65 7.87 -19.22
N GLU A 108 27.20 6.70 -19.51
CA GLU A 108 28.11 6.51 -20.64
C GLU A 108 27.40 6.79 -21.97
N SER A 109 26.17 6.33 -22.16
CA SER A 109 25.35 6.65 -23.34
C SER A 109 25.07 8.16 -23.45
N GLU A 110 24.80 8.83 -22.32
CA GLU A 110 24.65 10.29 -22.33
C GLU A 110 25.95 11.03 -22.68
N LEU A 111 27.13 10.44 -22.39
CA LEU A 111 28.43 11.01 -22.77
C LEU A 111 28.71 10.88 -24.28
N GLU A 112 28.27 9.79 -24.92
CA GLU A 112 28.40 9.57 -26.35
C GLU A 112 27.63 10.61 -27.19
N GLU A 113 26.56 11.18 -26.66
CA GLU A 113 25.76 12.23 -27.31
C GLU A 113 26.37 13.64 -27.22
N LEU A 114 27.43 13.84 -26.43
CA LEU A 114 28.05 15.15 -26.21
C LEU A 114 29.26 15.37 -27.12
N ASP A 115 29.42 16.62 -27.62
CA ASP A 115 30.57 16.98 -28.41
C ASP A 115 31.77 17.39 -27.52
N TYR A 116 32.81 16.59 -27.52
CA TYR A 116 34.06 16.82 -26.78
C TYR A 116 34.80 18.12 -27.21
N ASN A 117 34.50 18.66 -28.38
CA ASN A 117 35.10 19.89 -28.90
C ASN A 117 34.29 21.15 -28.48
N ASP A 118 33.01 21.03 -28.11
CA ASP A 118 32.19 22.15 -27.69
C ASP A 118 32.57 22.60 -26.25
N PRO A 119 32.96 23.85 -26.05
CA PRO A 119 33.28 24.40 -24.71
C PRO A 119 32.10 24.31 -23.71
N LYS A 120 30.84 24.27 -24.17
CA LYS A 120 29.65 24.17 -23.34
C LYS A 120 29.46 22.73 -22.82
N ASP A 121 29.87 21.73 -23.60
CA ASP A 121 29.73 20.34 -23.22
C ASP A 121 30.90 19.83 -22.39
N LYS A 122 32.07 20.44 -22.45
CA LYS A 122 33.25 20.09 -21.62
C LYS A 122 32.95 20.01 -20.12
N ARG A 123 32.15 20.94 -19.58
CA ARG A 123 31.77 20.92 -18.15
C ARG A 123 30.83 19.77 -17.83
N LYS A 124 29.92 19.44 -18.73
CA LYS A 124 28.98 18.32 -18.56
C LYS A 124 29.72 17.00 -18.62
N ILE A 125 30.66 16.86 -19.56
CA ILE A 125 31.51 15.68 -19.73
C ILE A 125 32.32 15.45 -18.44
N ALA A 126 33.08 16.44 -17.99
CA ALA A 126 33.87 16.33 -16.75
C ALA A 126 33.01 15.96 -15.53
N SER A 127 31.82 16.53 -15.41
CA SER A 127 30.89 16.22 -14.32
C SER A 127 30.40 14.77 -14.38
N ARG A 128 30.08 14.23 -15.58
CA ARG A 128 29.63 12.86 -15.75
C ARG A 128 30.76 11.85 -15.55
N GLU A 129 31.95 12.12 -16.06
CA GLU A 129 33.15 11.29 -15.83
C GLU A 129 33.47 11.22 -14.33
N GLN A 130 33.45 12.35 -13.63
CA GLN A 130 33.64 12.40 -12.18
C GLN A 130 32.59 11.58 -11.45
N LYS A 131 31.33 11.63 -11.90
CA LYS A 131 30.22 10.87 -11.34
C LYS A 131 30.44 9.36 -11.51
N ILE A 132 30.81 8.90 -12.70
CA ILE A 132 31.15 7.50 -12.95
C ILE A 132 32.32 7.06 -12.06
N SER A 133 33.35 7.89 -11.95
CA SER A 133 34.50 7.61 -11.08
C SER A 133 34.11 7.46 -9.61
N ASN A 134 33.27 8.36 -9.11
CA ASN A 134 32.75 8.29 -7.75
C ASN A 134 31.95 7.02 -7.49
N ILE A 135 31.04 6.66 -8.40
CA ILE A 135 30.20 5.45 -8.29
C ILE A 135 31.10 4.18 -8.32
N LYS A 136 32.09 4.11 -9.19
CA LYS A 136 33.06 3.00 -9.27
C LYS A 136 33.92 2.92 -7.99
N ALA A 137 34.16 4.05 -7.33
CA ALA A 137 34.84 4.11 -6.02
C ALA A 137 33.91 3.82 -4.84
N GLY A 138 32.62 3.53 -5.06
CA GLY A 138 31.65 3.27 -3.99
C GLY A 138 31.13 4.53 -3.31
N ILE A 139 31.30 5.71 -3.91
CA ILE A 139 30.84 7.00 -3.39
C ILE A 139 29.52 7.38 -4.06
N PHE A 140 28.41 7.33 -3.31
CA PHE A 140 27.05 7.63 -3.76
C PHE A 140 26.59 8.95 -3.14
N THR A 141 26.54 10.02 -3.93
CA THR A 141 26.32 11.39 -3.45
C THR A 141 24.86 11.84 -3.55
N THR A 142 24.14 11.39 -4.57
CA THR A 142 22.75 11.77 -4.81
C THR A 142 21.77 10.72 -4.25
N LYS A 143 20.54 11.15 -3.93
CA LYS A 143 19.46 10.24 -3.52
C LYS A 143 19.26 9.08 -4.50
N LYS A 144 19.31 9.37 -5.82
CA LYS A 144 19.17 8.38 -6.89
C LYS A 144 20.29 7.34 -6.84
N GLU A 145 21.52 7.77 -6.56
CA GLU A 145 22.68 6.86 -6.41
C GLU A 145 22.56 6.01 -5.12
N GLN A 146 22.13 6.60 -4.02
CA GLN A 146 21.91 5.88 -2.75
C GLN A 146 20.81 4.80 -2.89
N GLU A 147 19.82 5.01 -3.74
CA GLU A 147 18.81 3.99 -4.06
C GLU A 147 19.36 2.77 -4.77
N LEU A 148 20.50 2.87 -5.46
CA LEU A 148 21.14 1.72 -6.15
C LEU A 148 21.68 0.68 -5.16
N ILE A 149 22.09 1.14 -3.97
CA ILE A 149 22.70 0.30 -2.92
C ILE A 149 21.76 0.01 -1.75
N ARG A 150 20.50 0.44 -1.82
CA ARG A 150 19.53 0.19 -0.77
C ARG A 150 19.23 -1.32 -0.62
N PRO A 151 18.86 -1.79 0.57
CA PRO A 151 18.31 -3.13 0.75
C PRO A 151 17.10 -3.37 -0.17
N ILE A 152 16.91 -4.61 -0.58
CA ILE A 152 15.76 -5.03 -1.38
C ILE A 152 14.48 -4.66 -0.66
N ASN A 153 13.59 -3.97 -1.34
CA ASN A 153 12.29 -3.63 -0.77
C ASN A 153 11.31 -4.81 -0.91
N LEU A 154 11.06 -5.52 0.19
CA LEU A 154 10.14 -6.66 0.24
C LEU A 154 8.67 -6.31 -0.03
N GLY A 155 8.32 -5.02 -0.04
CA GLY A 155 7.00 -4.51 -0.45
C GLY A 155 6.95 -4.00 -1.89
N SER A 156 8.08 -3.97 -2.60
CA SER A 156 8.16 -3.44 -3.96
C SER A 156 7.58 -4.42 -4.99
N PRO A 157 6.73 -3.95 -5.93
CA PRO A 157 6.23 -4.77 -7.03
C PRO A 157 7.30 -5.12 -8.09
N VAL A 158 8.54 -4.67 -7.90
CA VAL A 158 9.68 -4.94 -8.78
C VAL A 158 10.73 -5.78 -8.07
N ASP A 159 11.18 -5.35 -6.88
CA ASP A 159 12.28 -5.98 -6.16
C ASP A 159 11.90 -7.38 -5.65
N LEU A 160 10.70 -7.53 -5.07
CA LEU A 160 10.26 -8.81 -4.52
C LEU A 160 10.05 -9.88 -5.61
N PRO A 161 9.36 -9.61 -6.73
CA PRO A 161 9.29 -10.58 -7.83
C PRO A 161 10.68 -10.95 -8.38
N ALA A 162 11.60 -9.99 -8.49
CA ALA A 162 12.97 -10.26 -8.90
C ALA A 162 13.68 -11.24 -7.94
N LEU A 163 13.55 -11.05 -6.64
CA LEU A 163 14.10 -11.97 -5.64
C LEU A 163 13.43 -13.35 -5.68
N MET A 164 12.12 -13.41 -5.94
CA MET A 164 11.37 -14.67 -5.90
C MET A 164 11.56 -15.51 -7.15
N TYR A 165 11.44 -14.92 -8.33
CA TYR A 165 11.28 -15.65 -9.59
C TYR A 165 12.54 -15.70 -10.45
N SER A 166 13.53 -14.81 -10.26
CA SER A 166 14.76 -14.86 -11.06
C SER A 166 15.63 -16.09 -10.73
N GLU A 167 16.48 -16.48 -11.66
CA GLU A 167 17.44 -17.59 -11.49
C GLU A 167 18.43 -17.32 -10.35
N ASP A 168 18.87 -16.08 -10.19
CA ASP A 168 19.77 -15.64 -9.14
C ASP A 168 19.09 -15.55 -7.76
N GLY A 169 17.77 -15.42 -7.74
CA GLY A 169 16.94 -15.38 -6.56
C GLY A 169 16.54 -16.77 -6.04
N PHE A 170 15.31 -16.91 -5.59
CA PHE A 170 14.79 -18.19 -5.11
C PHE A 170 14.33 -19.11 -6.23
N HIS A 171 14.13 -18.61 -7.43
CA HIS A 171 13.69 -19.36 -8.61
C HIS A 171 12.43 -20.20 -8.30
N PHE A 172 11.35 -19.51 -7.91
CA PHE A 172 10.03 -20.13 -7.79
C PHE A 172 9.35 -20.22 -9.13
N ASP A 173 8.47 -21.20 -9.28
CA ASP A 173 7.60 -21.29 -10.45
C ASP A 173 6.52 -20.19 -10.37
N VAL A 174 6.21 -19.56 -11.52
CA VAL A 174 5.13 -18.56 -11.60
C VAL A 174 3.80 -19.31 -11.65
N ILE A 175 2.96 -19.13 -10.63
CA ILE A 175 1.64 -19.76 -10.53
C ILE A 175 0.56 -18.85 -11.10
N LYS A 176 0.70 -17.53 -10.90
CA LYS A 176 -0.32 -16.53 -11.25
C LYS A 176 0.35 -15.21 -11.62
N ASP A 177 -0.18 -14.56 -12.64
CA ASP A 177 0.20 -13.18 -12.98
C ASP A 177 -0.80 -12.18 -12.35
N ASN A 178 -0.32 -10.97 -12.11
CA ASN A 178 -1.14 -9.84 -11.69
C ASN A 178 -1.86 -9.22 -12.91
N GLU A 179 -2.74 -8.23 -12.67
CA GLU A 179 -3.48 -7.52 -13.73
C GLU A 179 -2.57 -6.85 -14.77
N SER A 180 -1.31 -6.60 -14.45
CA SER A 180 -0.32 -6.01 -15.35
C SER A 180 0.52 -7.07 -16.11
N GLY A 181 0.17 -8.35 -16.04
CA GLY A 181 0.88 -9.45 -16.70
C GLY A 181 2.27 -9.75 -16.11
N LYS A 182 2.51 -9.38 -14.85
CA LYS A 182 3.76 -9.69 -14.14
C LYS A 182 3.49 -10.75 -13.06
N PRO A 183 4.49 -11.58 -12.71
CA PRO A 183 4.35 -12.57 -11.66
C PRO A 183 3.79 -11.97 -10.35
N SER A 184 2.68 -12.54 -9.86
CA SER A 184 2.04 -12.09 -8.63
C SER A 184 2.86 -12.48 -7.41
N THR A 185 2.83 -11.62 -6.41
CA THR A 185 3.38 -11.87 -5.07
C THR A 185 2.34 -11.62 -3.99
N ASP A 186 1.04 -11.74 -4.31
CA ASP A 186 -0.05 -11.60 -3.34
C ASP A 186 -0.01 -12.71 -2.27
N GLU A 187 -0.76 -12.49 -1.19
CA GLU A 187 -0.80 -13.41 -0.04
C GLU A 187 -1.27 -14.82 -0.45
N GLU A 188 -2.23 -14.90 -1.38
CA GLU A 188 -2.74 -16.15 -1.93
C GLU A 188 -1.66 -16.91 -2.69
N THR A 189 -0.95 -16.24 -3.58
CA THR A 189 0.16 -16.82 -4.35
C THR A 189 1.29 -17.31 -3.45
N LEU A 190 1.69 -16.51 -2.45
CA LEU A 190 2.72 -16.92 -1.49
C LEU A 190 2.30 -18.14 -0.68
N THR A 191 1.05 -18.20 -0.24
CA THR A 191 0.49 -19.34 0.50
C THR A 191 0.46 -20.60 -0.37
N ASN A 192 0.01 -20.48 -1.62
CA ASN A 192 -0.01 -21.59 -2.56
C ASN A 192 1.40 -22.09 -2.86
N LEU A 193 2.37 -21.18 -3.12
CA LEU A 193 3.78 -21.57 -3.28
C LEU A 193 4.31 -22.31 -2.05
N ARG A 194 3.97 -21.84 -0.85
CA ARG A 194 4.39 -22.50 0.39
C ARG A 194 3.85 -23.92 0.52
N LEU A 195 2.59 -24.14 0.14
CA LEU A 195 1.94 -25.46 0.17
C LEU A 195 2.56 -26.46 -0.81
N THR A 196 3.16 -26.01 -1.92
CA THR A 196 3.85 -26.89 -2.87
C THR A 196 5.16 -27.45 -2.34
N ILE A 197 5.75 -26.81 -1.33
CA ILE A 197 7.07 -27.18 -0.80
C ILE A 197 6.94 -28.21 0.30
N LYS A 198 7.32 -29.45 0.00
CA LYS A 198 7.24 -30.58 0.95
C LYS A 198 8.27 -30.52 2.09
N LYS A 199 9.45 -29.90 1.87
CA LYS A 199 10.52 -29.81 2.86
C LYS A 199 10.43 -28.51 3.64
N PRO A 200 10.01 -28.51 4.94
CA PRO A 200 9.84 -27.29 5.74
C PRO A 200 11.16 -26.53 5.96
N ASP A 201 12.28 -27.26 6.08
CA ASP A 201 13.61 -26.66 6.35
C ASP A 201 14.33 -26.21 5.07
N SER A 202 13.67 -26.23 3.92
CA SER A 202 14.29 -25.74 2.69
C SER A 202 14.42 -24.22 2.73
N PRO A 203 15.48 -23.63 2.12
CA PRO A 203 15.64 -22.18 2.05
C PRO A 203 14.42 -21.45 1.44
N LYS A 204 13.73 -22.11 0.51
CA LYS A 204 12.49 -21.60 -0.11
C LYS A 204 11.34 -21.55 0.91
N ALA A 205 11.15 -22.60 1.70
CA ALA A 205 10.10 -22.66 2.71
C ALA A 205 10.33 -21.62 3.82
N ILE A 206 11.56 -21.58 4.36
CA ILE A 206 11.95 -20.63 5.41
C ILE A 206 11.73 -19.19 4.95
N PHE A 207 12.09 -18.86 3.70
CA PHE A 207 11.87 -17.54 3.14
C PHE A 207 10.38 -17.18 3.07
N LEU A 208 9.54 -18.09 2.54
CA LEU A 208 8.10 -17.85 2.41
C LEU A 208 7.43 -17.72 3.78
N ASP A 209 7.78 -18.58 4.75
CA ASP A 209 7.24 -18.52 6.11
C ASP A 209 7.54 -17.17 6.77
N LYS A 210 8.80 -16.72 6.69
CA LYS A 210 9.20 -15.40 7.21
C LYS A 210 8.56 -14.23 6.46
N LEU A 211 8.38 -14.33 5.16
CA LEU A 211 7.75 -13.29 4.37
C LEU A 211 6.24 -13.17 4.68
N LEU A 212 5.55 -14.30 4.85
CA LEU A 212 4.14 -14.33 5.25
C LEU A 212 3.97 -13.79 6.68
N GLU A 213 4.87 -14.16 7.61
CA GLU A 213 4.90 -13.60 8.96
C GLU A 213 5.08 -12.08 8.95
N LEU A 214 6.08 -11.57 8.23
CA LEU A 214 6.33 -10.13 8.09
C LEU A 214 5.10 -9.39 7.53
N ARG A 215 4.49 -9.90 6.47
CA ARG A 215 3.29 -9.30 5.88
C ARG A 215 2.10 -9.30 6.84
N GLY A 216 1.91 -10.37 7.59
CA GLY A 216 0.90 -10.44 8.64
C GLY A 216 1.10 -9.35 9.69
N LEU A 217 2.31 -9.24 10.24
CA LEU A 217 2.67 -8.21 11.22
C LEU A 217 2.52 -6.80 10.65
N GLU A 218 2.99 -6.54 9.42
CA GLU A 218 2.85 -5.23 8.79
C GLU A 218 1.39 -4.86 8.52
N LYS A 219 0.55 -5.81 8.09
CA LYS A 219 -0.88 -5.60 7.87
C LYS A 219 -1.59 -5.25 9.19
N MET A 220 -1.30 -6.01 10.26
CA MET A 220 -1.85 -5.72 11.58
C MET A 220 -1.44 -4.34 12.08
N TYR A 221 -0.17 -4.01 11.98
CA TYR A 221 0.35 -2.72 12.41
C TYR A 221 -0.23 -1.56 11.58
N LYS A 222 -0.10 -1.60 10.27
CA LYS A 222 -0.49 -0.50 9.37
C LYS A 222 -2.00 -0.28 9.34
N THR A 223 -2.80 -1.34 9.38
CA THR A 223 -4.25 -1.23 9.19
C THR A 223 -4.97 -0.98 10.52
N TYR A 224 -4.62 -1.75 11.57
CA TYR A 224 -5.40 -1.76 12.80
C TYR A 224 -4.73 -0.98 13.94
N ILE A 225 -3.42 -1.14 14.15
CA ILE A 225 -2.75 -0.50 15.30
C ILE A 225 -2.46 0.96 14.97
N TYR A 226 -1.58 1.20 14.00
CA TYR A 226 -1.17 2.54 13.58
C TYR A 226 -2.27 3.26 12.80
N GLY A 227 -2.94 2.57 11.88
CA GLY A 227 -4.00 3.15 11.06
C GLY A 227 -5.22 3.59 11.88
N TRP A 228 -5.54 2.93 12.98
CA TRP A 228 -6.58 3.39 13.91
C TRP A 228 -6.07 4.52 14.79
N TRP A 229 -4.83 4.46 15.24
CA TRP A 229 -4.20 5.54 16.00
C TRP A 229 -4.22 6.88 15.29
N GLU A 230 -3.97 6.89 13.97
CA GLU A 230 -4.03 8.12 13.17
C GLU A 230 -5.44 8.68 12.99
N LYS A 231 -6.48 7.87 13.20
CA LYS A 231 -7.87 8.22 12.92
C LYS A 231 -8.72 8.38 14.17
N VAL A 232 -8.19 8.03 15.35
CA VAL A 232 -8.91 8.25 16.61
C VAL A 232 -9.08 9.74 16.85
N GLN A 233 -10.27 10.15 17.26
CA GLN A 233 -10.60 11.54 17.58
C GLN A 233 -10.41 11.84 19.08
N ASP A 234 -10.61 13.09 19.46
CA ASP A 234 -10.42 13.56 20.84
C ASP A 234 -11.33 12.86 21.86
N ASP A 235 -12.45 12.31 21.40
CA ASP A 235 -13.38 11.51 22.21
C ASP A 235 -12.94 10.04 22.40
N SER A 236 -11.73 9.68 21.94
CA SER A 236 -11.20 8.32 21.93
C SER A 236 -12.04 7.35 21.08
N ARG A 237 -12.69 7.84 20.04
CA ARG A 237 -13.52 7.03 19.15
C ARG A 237 -13.03 7.10 17.69
N LEU A 238 -13.36 6.04 16.97
CA LEU A 238 -13.15 5.90 15.53
C LEU A 238 -14.50 6.12 14.83
N HIS A 239 -14.58 7.16 14.00
CA HIS A 239 -15.77 7.49 13.22
C HIS A 239 -15.60 7.06 11.77
N GLY A 240 -15.89 5.78 11.50
CA GLY A 240 -15.84 5.22 10.15
C GLY A 240 -17.03 5.68 9.31
N ARG A 241 -16.86 5.70 7.99
CA ARG A 241 -17.95 5.98 7.04
C ARG A 241 -18.56 4.68 6.54
N TYR A 242 -19.88 4.69 6.31
CA TYR A 242 -20.61 3.55 5.77
C TYR A 242 -21.30 3.90 4.46
N ASN A 243 -21.06 3.09 3.42
CA ASN A 243 -21.76 3.20 2.14
C ASN A 243 -22.85 2.15 2.05
N ILE A 244 -24.06 2.58 1.75
CA ILE A 244 -25.23 1.69 1.63
C ILE A 244 -25.20 0.87 0.34
N HIS A 245 -24.58 1.41 -0.70
CA HIS A 245 -24.55 0.85 -2.08
C HIS A 245 -23.15 0.51 -2.56
N GLY A 246 -22.21 0.30 -1.64
CA GLY A 246 -20.79 0.09 -1.97
C GLY A 246 -20.43 -1.31 -2.44
N THR A 247 -21.39 -2.24 -2.56
CA THR A 247 -21.14 -3.63 -2.98
C THR A 247 -22.24 -4.13 -3.90
N ASP A 248 -21.91 -5.01 -4.86
CA ASP A 248 -22.87 -5.63 -5.78
C ASP A 248 -23.87 -6.55 -5.04
N SER A 249 -23.53 -7.00 -3.84
CA SER A 249 -24.37 -7.86 -3.00
C SER A 249 -25.32 -7.08 -2.08
N ASN A 250 -25.44 -5.77 -2.21
CA ASN A 250 -26.22 -4.85 -1.35
C ASN A 250 -25.82 -4.92 0.15
N ARG A 251 -24.60 -5.33 0.45
CA ARG A 251 -24.03 -5.21 1.79
C ARG A 251 -23.50 -3.80 1.99
N PHE A 252 -23.50 -3.31 3.21
CA PHE A 252 -22.79 -2.09 3.53
C PHE A 252 -21.30 -2.28 3.35
N SER A 253 -20.62 -1.26 2.86
CA SER A 253 -19.16 -1.18 2.93
C SER A 253 -18.76 -0.10 3.91
N SER A 254 -17.61 -0.24 4.55
CA SER A 254 -17.08 0.74 5.49
C SER A 254 -15.70 1.22 5.05
N ALA A 255 -15.44 2.51 5.27
CA ALA A 255 -14.18 3.18 4.94
C ALA A 255 -13.80 4.19 6.04
N ASP A 256 -12.57 4.59 6.11
CA ASP A 256 -12.01 5.68 6.91
C ASP A 256 -12.34 5.68 8.42
N PRO A 257 -11.99 4.65 9.18
CA PRO A 257 -11.41 3.36 8.82
C PRO A 257 -12.46 2.32 8.44
N ASN A 258 -12.02 1.20 7.80
CA ASN A 258 -12.91 0.10 7.52
C ASN A 258 -13.17 -0.72 8.80
N MET A 259 -14.36 -0.51 9.39
CA MET A 259 -14.78 -1.14 10.65
C MET A 259 -15.34 -2.55 10.46
N GLN A 260 -15.57 -2.99 9.21
CA GLN A 260 -16.16 -4.31 8.92
C GLN A 260 -15.12 -5.42 8.71
N GLN A 261 -13.84 -5.06 8.58
CA GLN A 261 -12.75 -6.02 8.33
C GLN A 261 -11.90 -6.29 9.58
N ILE A 262 -12.47 -6.18 10.77
CA ILE A 262 -11.75 -6.48 12.01
C ILE A 262 -11.35 -7.96 12.02
N PRO A 263 -10.07 -8.30 12.26
CA PRO A 263 -9.58 -9.67 12.24
C PRO A 263 -10.29 -10.54 13.27
N LYS A 264 -10.41 -11.84 12.97
CA LYS A 264 -10.88 -12.81 13.97
C LYS A 264 -9.87 -12.92 15.11
N THR A 265 -10.34 -13.21 16.31
CA THR A 265 -9.49 -13.39 17.51
C THR A 265 -8.42 -14.47 17.35
N SER A 266 -8.63 -15.43 16.44
CA SER A 266 -7.64 -16.46 16.10
C SER A 266 -6.41 -15.93 15.35
N VAL A 267 -6.49 -14.75 14.73
CA VAL A 267 -5.37 -14.14 14.00
C VAL A 267 -4.48 -13.37 14.97
N ASP A 268 -5.08 -12.48 15.76
CA ASP A 268 -4.39 -11.81 16.88
C ASP A 268 -5.42 -11.44 17.97
N PRO A 269 -5.33 -12.08 19.15
CA PRO A 269 -6.25 -11.82 20.26
C PRO A 269 -6.21 -10.37 20.77
N ASN A 270 -5.09 -9.67 20.57
CA ASN A 270 -4.90 -8.33 21.12
C ASN A 270 -5.68 -7.25 20.34
N ILE A 271 -5.91 -7.46 19.05
CA ILE A 271 -6.63 -6.48 18.22
C ILE A 271 -8.07 -6.25 18.70
N LYS A 272 -8.74 -7.27 19.23
CA LYS A 272 -10.12 -7.12 19.75
C LYS A 272 -10.22 -6.55 21.17
N LYS A 273 -9.08 -6.40 21.85
CA LYS A 273 -9.03 -5.78 23.17
C LYS A 273 -8.87 -4.27 23.10
N GLN A 274 -8.52 -3.72 21.91
CA GLN A 274 -8.51 -2.29 21.64
C GLN A 274 -9.94 -1.73 21.66
#